data_8ca8b164c0e6062d8b7de0a8f3b4fe3c
#
_entry.id   8ca8b164c0e6062d8b7de0a8f3b4fe3c
#
_cell.length_a   1.000
_cell.length_b   1.000
_cell.length_c   1.000
_cell.angle_alpha   90.00
_cell.angle_beta   90.00
_cell.angle_gamma   90.00
#
_symmetry.space_group_name_H-M   'P 1'
#
loop_
_entity.id
_entity.type
_entity.pdbx_description
1 polymer ?
#
loop_
_entity_poly.entity_id
_entity_poly.type
_entity_poly.pdbx_seq_one_letter_code
_entity_poly.pdbx_strand_id
1 'polypeptide(L)'
;MKLFQQMLVAGASLSLLAPIAAQASDVVNLEEMNSYARSNKKSSRLDSKTFINEVSEDIATLNDRIDGLESRTYDFEAGSFSSTTSMDGKAIFWIGGIDGISDIDDDEDGDLTDEPSDAIQTGYTYTMNLNTSFTGDDNLYVRLKAGENGGAWSSKPAGYHIDTKDTSDALNVDKIWYTFPVGDNITGFFGPRIENYYMYVTPSIYKPGALKAFKLGGNSNFGASTDTGFGFKYEADNGFALATNVVDKSGNSTGFFQTDSISKWDTQIAYTQDRYHLSLTYSDAQLWESQSYNATKLGKTVATDSTGVALRAYWMPEESGTAVPEISVGYDVKNFEDVSGANVDEADSYMVGLTWKDMIQPDDRVGLAITQPLKATSMADGSATNEVDPFLWEAYYSFKQNDSITITPAIFGGSDVYESGDDIFGAVVTTVFKF
;
A
#
# COMPACT_ATOMS: atom_id res chain seq x y z
N MET A 1 -24.54 -8.85 -17.47
CA MET A 1 -24.44 -8.05 -18.72
C MET A 1 -24.86 -6.58 -18.56
N LYS A 2 -25.85 -6.23 -17.74
CA LYS A 2 -26.27 -4.83 -17.53
C LYS A 2 -25.22 -4.00 -16.80
N LEU A 3 -24.59 -4.55 -15.75
CA LEU A 3 -23.53 -3.89 -14.96
C LEU A 3 -22.32 -3.54 -15.83
N PHE A 4 -21.87 -4.49 -16.63
CA PHE A 4 -20.74 -4.28 -17.55
C PHE A 4 -20.99 -3.14 -18.57
N GLN A 5 -22.21 -3.05 -19.09
CA GLN A 5 -22.57 -1.94 -19.98
C GLN A 5 -22.63 -0.59 -19.25
N GLN A 6 -23.10 -0.55 -18.01
CA GLN A 6 -23.13 0.65 -17.19
C GLN A 6 -21.71 1.12 -16.79
N MET A 7 -20.82 0.18 -16.49
CA MET A 7 -19.43 0.49 -16.17
C MET A 7 -18.62 0.93 -17.39
N LEU A 8 -18.91 0.37 -18.56
CA LEU A 8 -18.29 0.81 -19.82
C LEU A 8 -18.70 2.24 -20.15
N VAL A 9 -19.94 2.63 -19.85
CA VAL A 9 -20.44 4.01 -20.02
C VAL A 9 -19.81 4.93 -18.98
N ALA A 10 -19.66 4.51 -17.72
CA ALA A 10 -18.99 5.29 -16.68
C ALA A 10 -17.49 5.46 -16.97
N GLY A 11 -16.81 4.41 -17.43
CA GLY A 11 -15.42 4.48 -17.86
C GLY A 11 -15.21 5.39 -19.08
N ALA A 12 -16.10 5.32 -20.05
CA ALA A 12 -16.06 6.19 -21.23
C ALA A 12 -16.36 7.66 -20.89
N SER A 13 -17.24 7.93 -19.93
CA SER A 13 -17.53 9.30 -19.49
C SER A 13 -16.39 9.92 -18.67
N LEU A 14 -15.65 9.13 -17.92
CA LEU A 14 -14.44 9.58 -17.22
C LEU A 14 -13.27 9.85 -18.18
N SER A 15 -13.15 9.09 -19.26
CA SER A 15 -12.12 9.35 -20.27
C SER A 15 -12.37 10.65 -21.09
N LEU A 16 -13.61 11.14 -21.13
CA LEU A 16 -13.97 12.41 -21.74
C LEU A 16 -13.67 13.62 -20.84
N LEU A 17 -13.38 13.40 -19.55
CA LEU A 17 -12.96 14.43 -18.60
C LEU A 17 -11.43 14.57 -18.50
N ALA A 18 -10.66 13.85 -19.33
CA ALA A 18 -9.24 14.11 -19.45
C ALA A 18 -9.04 15.58 -19.85
N PRO A 19 -8.32 16.39 -19.04
CA PRO A 19 -8.06 17.79 -19.41
C PRO A 19 -7.30 17.76 -20.74
N ILE A 20 -7.83 18.48 -21.72
CA ILE A 20 -7.05 18.83 -22.90
C ILE A 20 -5.77 19.44 -22.37
N ALA A 21 -4.64 18.77 -22.60
CA ALA A 21 -3.34 19.28 -22.21
C ALA A 21 -3.26 20.72 -22.72
N ALA A 22 -3.22 21.66 -21.80
CA ALA A 22 -2.84 23.01 -22.13
C ALA A 22 -1.40 22.92 -22.62
N GLN A 23 -1.21 22.88 -23.92
CA GLN A 23 0.09 23.08 -24.53
C GLN A 23 0.47 24.51 -24.17
N ALA A 24 1.29 24.66 -23.14
CA ALA A 24 2.16 25.81 -23.01
C ALA A 24 3.15 25.70 -24.17
N SER A 25 2.76 26.23 -25.33
CA SER A 25 3.69 26.46 -26.42
C SER A 25 4.51 27.69 -26.04
N ASP A 26 5.61 27.50 -25.31
CA ASP A 26 6.72 28.38 -25.41
C ASP A 26 7.34 28.18 -26.80
N VAL A 27 6.73 28.82 -27.75
CA VAL A 27 7.36 29.03 -29.05
C VAL A 27 8.51 29.99 -28.80
N VAL A 28 9.70 29.42 -28.55
CA VAL A 28 10.96 30.20 -28.61
C VAL A 28 11.05 30.68 -30.03
N ASN A 29 10.82 31.99 -30.21
CA ASN A 29 10.86 32.64 -31.50
C ASN A 29 12.33 32.72 -31.94
N LEU A 30 12.76 31.78 -32.78
CA LEU A 30 14.10 31.67 -33.36
C LEU A 30 14.50 32.96 -34.14
N GLU A 31 13.53 33.79 -34.54
CA GLU A 31 13.80 35.09 -35.18
C GLU A 31 14.30 36.14 -34.19
N GLU A 32 13.86 36.10 -32.93
CA GLU A 32 14.41 36.98 -31.89
C GLU A 32 15.86 36.63 -31.53
N MET A 33 16.20 35.32 -31.46
CA MET A 33 17.61 34.91 -31.28
C MET A 33 18.52 35.33 -32.42
N ASN A 34 18.03 35.33 -33.65
CA ASN A 34 18.81 35.81 -34.80
C ASN A 34 19.00 37.33 -34.84
N SER A 35 18.11 38.13 -34.23
CA SER A 35 18.28 39.56 -34.11
C SER A 35 19.36 39.92 -33.09
N TYR A 36 19.49 39.21 -31.99
CA TYR A 36 20.56 39.35 -31.00
C TYR A 36 21.94 38.99 -31.56
N ALA A 37 22.03 37.99 -32.45
CA ALA A 37 23.31 37.58 -33.07
C ALA A 37 23.84 38.59 -34.11
N ARG A 38 23.02 39.49 -34.63
CA ARG A 38 23.43 40.49 -35.64
C ARG A 38 23.82 41.85 -35.06
N SER A 39 23.62 42.14 -33.77
CA SER A 39 24.02 43.41 -33.17
C SER A 39 25.44 43.48 -32.64
N ASN A 40 26.24 42.40 -32.77
CA ASN A 40 27.62 42.36 -32.27
C ASN A 40 28.64 42.68 -33.35
N LYS A 41 28.70 43.94 -33.72
CA LYS A 41 29.93 44.55 -34.33
C LYS A 41 30.12 45.96 -33.80
N LYS A 42 30.62 46.07 -32.58
CA LYS A 42 31.57 47.10 -32.16
C LYS A 42 32.28 46.57 -30.91
N SER A 43 33.54 46.23 -31.05
CA SER A 43 34.41 45.99 -29.91
C SER A 43 34.57 47.30 -29.15
N SER A 44 33.77 47.54 -28.14
CA SER A 44 34.11 48.47 -27.11
C SER A 44 35.04 47.77 -26.14
N ARG A 45 36.21 48.30 -25.87
CA ARG A 45 37.06 47.95 -24.74
C ARG A 45 36.13 47.99 -23.51
N LEU A 46 35.94 46.86 -22.86
CA LEU A 46 35.27 46.82 -21.55
C LEU A 46 36.08 47.72 -20.61
N ASP A 47 35.54 48.90 -20.31
CA ASP A 47 36.11 49.77 -19.28
C ASP A 47 35.88 49.01 -17.94
N SER A 48 36.96 48.83 -17.18
CA SER A 48 36.94 48.11 -15.90
C SER A 48 35.89 48.63 -14.93
N LYS A 49 35.54 49.93 -15.07
CA LYS A 49 34.46 50.55 -14.29
C LYS A 49 33.06 50.06 -14.68
N THR A 50 32.80 49.88 -15.97
CA THR A 50 31.51 49.38 -16.45
C THR A 50 31.34 47.90 -16.05
N PHE A 51 32.39 47.10 -16.15
CA PHE A 51 32.36 45.69 -15.70
C PHE A 51 32.15 45.60 -14.18
N ILE A 52 32.82 46.45 -13.36
CA ILE A 52 32.64 46.45 -11.90
C ILE A 52 31.21 46.89 -11.55
N ASN A 53 30.62 47.85 -12.25
CA ASN A 53 29.26 48.28 -12.02
C ASN A 53 28.23 47.22 -12.39
N GLU A 54 28.36 46.55 -13.54
CA GLU A 54 27.49 45.43 -13.96
C GLU A 54 27.58 44.27 -12.97
N VAL A 55 28.78 43.86 -12.58
CA VAL A 55 28.96 42.79 -11.58
C VAL A 55 28.41 43.21 -10.21
N SER A 56 28.53 44.48 -9.83
CA SER A 56 27.95 44.99 -8.58
C SER A 56 26.42 45.03 -8.60
N GLU A 57 25.80 45.36 -9.74
CA GLU A 57 24.35 45.30 -9.93
C GLU A 57 23.84 43.85 -9.92
N ASP A 58 24.58 42.94 -10.57
CA ASP A 58 24.25 41.50 -10.55
C ASP A 58 24.34 40.90 -9.13
N ILE A 59 25.40 41.28 -8.37
CA ILE A 59 25.55 40.86 -6.97
C ILE A 59 24.42 41.46 -6.10
N ALA A 60 24.05 42.73 -6.29
CA ALA A 60 22.94 43.31 -5.57
C ALA A 60 21.62 42.60 -5.88
N THR A 61 21.36 42.32 -7.16
CA THR A 61 20.19 41.59 -7.59
C THR A 61 20.16 40.14 -7.03
N LEU A 62 21.31 39.47 -6.97
CA LEU A 62 21.43 38.13 -6.36
C LEU A 62 21.19 38.20 -4.86
N ASN A 63 21.73 39.22 -4.14
CA ASN A 63 21.47 39.39 -2.72
C ASN A 63 19.98 39.65 -2.45
N ASP A 64 19.34 40.53 -3.22
CA ASP A 64 17.89 40.79 -3.10
C ASP A 64 17.06 39.52 -3.34
N ARG A 65 17.51 38.66 -4.27
CA ARG A 65 16.86 37.34 -4.49
C ARG A 65 17.10 36.36 -3.37
N ILE A 66 18.30 36.33 -2.79
CA ILE A 66 18.64 35.54 -1.62
C ILE A 66 17.81 35.98 -0.42
N ASP A 67 17.80 37.29 -0.13
CA ASP A 67 16.99 37.86 0.96
C ASP A 67 15.48 37.56 0.76
N GLY A 68 15.02 37.65 -0.49
CA GLY A 68 13.65 37.26 -0.86
C GLY A 68 13.36 35.79 -0.68
N LEU A 69 14.33 34.90 -0.97
CA LEU A 69 14.21 33.48 -0.74
C LEU A 69 14.28 33.14 0.75
N GLU A 70 15.19 33.79 1.49
CA GLU A 70 15.28 33.64 2.94
C GLU A 70 14.00 34.11 3.63
N SER A 71 13.44 35.26 3.24
CA SER A 71 12.16 35.73 3.75
C SER A 71 11.01 34.76 3.44
N ARG A 72 10.96 34.19 2.23
CA ARG A 72 9.97 33.20 1.87
C ARG A 72 10.19 31.88 2.61
N THR A 73 11.43 31.52 2.90
CA THR A 73 11.75 30.33 3.73
C THR A 73 11.31 30.57 5.17
N TYR A 74 11.58 31.75 5.74
CA TYR A 74 11.08 32.13 7.07
C TYR A 74 9.55 32.23 7.13
N ASP A 75 8.90 32.76 6.10
CA ASP A 75 7.43 32.78 6.01
C ASP A 75 6.87 31.38 5.85
N PHE A 76 7.56 30.50 5.13
CA PHE A 76 7.20 29.08 5.00
C PHE A 76 7.44 28.31 6.31
N GLU A 77 8.56 28.58 7.01
CA GLU A 77 8.84 28.01 8.33
C GLU A 77 7.88 28.56 9.40
N ALA A 78 7.52 29.85 9.33
CA ALA A 78 6.51 30.45 10.23
C ALA A 78 5.08 29.96 9.94
N GLY A 79 4.79 29.55 8.71
CA GLY A 79 3.56 28.89 8.29
C GLY A 79 3.63 27.37 8.36
N SER A 80 4.81 26.77 8.54
CA SER A 80 4.98 25.34 8.69
C SER A 80 4.49 24.90 10.06
N PHE A 81 3.86 23.72 10.10
CA PHE A 81 3.27 23.15 11.31
C PHE A 81 4.30 22.97 12.44
N SER A 82 5.56 22.70 12.10
CA SER A 82 6.69 22.58 13.03
C SER A 82 8.01 22.49 12.26
N SER A 83 9.12 22.96 12.84
CA SER A 83 10.46 22.75 12.29
C SER A 83 10.96 21.29 12.43
N THR A 84 10.32 20.50 13.26
CA THR A 84 10.70 19.10 13.55
C THR A 84 9.69 18.09 12.99
N THR A 85 8.54 18.54 12.50
CA THR A 85 7.47 17.67 12.01
C THR A 85 7.16 17.97 10.55
N SER A 86 7.30 16.96 9.70
CA SER A 86 6.80 17.00 8.33
C SER A 86 5.42 16.34 8.24
N MET A 87 4.61 16.81 7.31
CA MET A 87 3.29 16.27 7.02
C MET A 87 3.22 15.85 5.55
N ASP A 88 2.72 14.67 5.31
CA ASP A 88 2.33 14.19 3.99
C ASP A 88 1.00 13.46 4.08
N GLY A 89 0.37 13.22 2.94
CA GLY A 89 -0.88 12.51 2.96
C GLY A 89 -1.43 12.14 1.59
N LYS A 90 -2.59 11.51 1.63
CA LYS A 90 -3.35 11.19 0.42
C LYS A 90 -4.86 11.19 0.68
N ALA A 91 -5.62 11.67 -0.30
CA ALA A 91 -7.05 11.40 -0.42
C ALA A 91 -7.25 10.39 -1.54
N ILE A 92 -8.08 9.40 -1.30
CA ILE A 92 -8.40 8.34 -2.26
C ILE A 92 -9.90 8.35 -2.47
N PHE A 93 -10.32 8.46 -3.73
CA PHE A 93 -11.71 8.31 -4.15
C PHE A 93 -11.81 7.07 -5.02
N TRP A 94 -12.85 6.28 -4.82
CA TRP A 94 -13.11 5.13 -5.65
C TRP A 94 -14.59 5.07 -6.06
N ILE A 95 -14.83 4.49 -7.22
CA ILE A 95 -16.15 4.17 -7.76
C ILE A 95 -16.08 2.78 -8.40
N GLY A 96 -17.01 1.91 -8.09
CA GLY A 96 -17.01 0.56 -8.63
C GLY A 96 -18.26 -0.23 -8.30
N GLY A 97 -18.33 -1.45 -8.78
CA GLY A 97 -19.38 -2.41 -8.51
C GLY A 97 -18.83 -3.83 -8.43
N ILE A 98 -19.46 -4.65 -7.63
CA ILE A 98 -19.17 -6.08 -7.44
C ILE A 98 -20.45 -6.84 -7.66
N ASP A 99 -20.38 -7.87 -8.50
CA ASP A 99 -21.44 -8.84 -8.76
C ASP A 99 -21.12 -10.15 -8.03
N GLY A 100 -22.12 -10.85 -7.52
CA GLY A 100 -22.02 -12.13 -6.82
C GLY A 100 -21.83 -12.01 -5.30
N ILE A 101 -21.64 -10.83 -4.74
CA ILE A 101 -21.37 -10.67 -3.31
C ILE A 101 -22.61 -10.89 -2.44
N SER A 102 -23.80 -10.67 -2.98
CA SER A 102 -25.07 -10.90 -2.27
C SER A 102 -25.39 -12.37 -2.04
N ASP A 103 -24.69 -13.25 -2.73
CA ASP A 103 -24.87 -14.68 -2.58
C ASP A 103 -24.00 -15.26 -1.43
N ILE A 104 -23.24 -14.39 -0.77
CA ILE A 104 -22.34 -14.73 0.33
C ILE A 104 -22.98 -14.35 1.66
N ASP A 105 -23.33 -15.36 2.45
CA ASP A 105 -23.72 -15.21 3.86
C ASP A 105 -22.46 -15.15 4.73
N ASP A 106 -21.98 -13.94 5.03
CA ASP A 106 -20.70 -13.73 5.72
C ASP A 106 -20.80 -13.72 7.26
N ASP A 107 -22.01 -13.62 7.82
CA ASP A 107 -22.28 -13.65 9.26
C ASP A 107 -23.09 -14.87 9.72
N GLU A 108 -23.50 -15.75 8.79
CA GLU A 108 -24.23 -17.00 9.05
C GLU A 108 -25.64 -16.81 9.65
N ASP A 109 -26.24 -15.65 9.47
CA ASP A 109 -27.61 -15.43 9.94
C ASP A 109 -28.68 -15.98 8.97
N GLY A 110 -28.26 -16.44 7.79
CA GLY A 110 -29.13 -16.98 6.73
C GLY A 110 -29.77 -15.93 5.86
N ASP A 111 -29.38 -14.66 5.99
CA ASP A 111 -29.85 -13.58 5.15
C ASP A 111 -28.78 -13.21 4.09
N LEU A 112 -29.03 -13.58 2.83
CA LEU A 112 -28.15 -13.27 1.69
C LEU A 112 -28.39 -11.86 1.13
N THR A 113 -29.23 -11.04 1.77
CA THR A 113 -29.67 -9.76 1.23
C THR A 113 -29.02 -8.54 1.84
N ASP A 114 -28.15 -8.73 2.85
CA ASP A 114 -27.57 -7.63 3.62
C ASP A 114 -26.65 -6.73 2.80
N GLU A 115 -26.06 -7.25 1.71
CA GLU A 115 -25.17 -6.48 0.87
C GLU A 115 -25.79 -6.18 -0.50
N PRO A 116 -25.82 -4.93 -0.94
CA PRO A 116 -26.36 -4.56 -2.23
C PRO A 116 -25.44 -5.05 -3.36
N SER A 117 -25.79 -6.18 -3.98
CA SER A 117 -25.15 -6.63 -5.21
C SER A 117 -25.56 -5.76 -6.38
N ASP A 118 -24.79 -5.81 -7.47
CA ASP A 118 -25.05 -5.12 -8.74
C ASP A 118 -25.14 -3.60 -8.68
N ALA A 119 -24.88 -2.99 -7.53
CA ALA A 119 -24.89 -1.55 -7.36
C ALA A 119 -23.52 -0.93 -7.66
N ILE A 120 -23.53 0.23 -8.32
CA ILE A 120 -22.34 1.08 -8.39
C ILE A 120 -22.25 1.88 -7.09
N GLN A 121 -21.19 1.66 -6.34
CA GLN A 121 -20.93 2.31 -5.08
C GLN A 121 -19.71 3.23 -5.18
N THR A 122 -19.60 4.17 -4.27
CA THR A 122 -18.46 5.08 -4.15
C THR A 122 -18.02 5.17 -2.70
N GLY A 123 -16.75 5.48 -2.50
CA GLY A 123 -16.25 5.75 -1.16
C GLY A 123 -14.98 6.57 -1.22
N TYR A 124 -14.50 6.95 -0.04
CA TYR A 124 -13.24 7.65 0.08
C TYR A 124 -12.44 7.18 1.28
N THR A 125 -11.15 7.43 1.21
CA THR A 125 -10.23 7.31 2.34
C THR A 125 -9.30 8.51 2.35
N TYR A 126 -9.24 9.19 3.48
CA TYR A 126 -8.29 10.26 3.74
C TYR A 126 -7.23 9.79 4.72
N THR A 127 -5.96 10.04 4.40
CA THR A 127 -4.81 9.67 5.25
C THR A 127 -3.88 10.86 5.38
N MET A 128 -3.48 11.18 6.59
CA MET A 128 -2.48 12.21 6.91
C MET A 128 -1.42 11.60 7.82
N ASN A 129 -0.16 11.72 7.42
CA ASN A 129 0.99 11.24 8.17
C ASN A 129 1.74 12.43 8.75
N LEU A 130 2.09 12.34 10.02
CA LEU A 130 2.99 13.26 10.70
C LEU A 130 4.25 12.50 11.06
N ASN A 131 5.40 13.00 10.62
CA ASN A 131 6.72 12.46 10.90
C ASN A 131 7.50 13.48 11.71
N THR A 132 7.80 13.18 12.95
CA THR A 132 8.51 14.08 13.88
C THR A 132 9.83 13.47 14.28
N SER A 133 10.94 14.16 14.00
CA SER A 133 12.28 13.78 14.47
C SER A 133 12.72 14.70 15.61
N PHE A 134 13.33 14.13 16.64
CA PHE A 134 13.87 14.84 17.78
C PHE A 134 15.41 14.91 17.76
N THR A 135 16.05 13.96 17.08
CA THR A 135 17.50 13.82 17.02
C THR A 135 18.09 13.96 15.62
N GLY A 136 17.24 13.93 14.60
CA GLY A 136 17.61 13.92 13.18
C GLY A 136 17.53 12.53 12.54
N ASP A 137 17.75 11.46 13.31
CA ASP A 137 17.80 10.08 12.81
C ASP A 137 16.68 9.19 13.36
N ASP A 138 15.79 9.77 14.16
CA ASP A 138 14.62 9.12 14.76
C ASP A 138 13.32 9.57 14.11
N ASN A 139 12.23 8.86 14.37
CA ASN A 139 10.91 9.25 13.87
C ASN A 139 9.78 8.84 14.82
N LEU A 140 9.06 9.82 15.33
CA LEU A 140 7.73 9.60 15.88
C LEU A 140 6.72 9.71 14.73
N TYR A 141 6.21 8.57 14.32
CA TYR A 141 5.20 8.48 13.26
C TYR A 141 3.80 8.48 13.85
N VAL A 142 2.95 9.38 13.34
CA VAL A 142 1.52 9.41 13.67
C VAL A 142 0.73 9.45 12.37
N ARG A 143 -0.21 8.51 12.20
CA ARG A 143 -1.14 8.50 11.08
C ARG A 143 -2.56 8.78 11.55
N LEU A 144 -3.15 9.81 10.97
CA LEU A 144 -4.57 10.11 11.08
C LEU A 144 -5.29 9.58 9.84
N LYS A 145 -6.46 8.97 10.04
CA LYS A 145 -7.22 8.39 8.94
C LYS A 145 -8.72 8.59 9.15
N ALA A 146 -9.42 8.92 8.06
CA ALA A 146 -10.87 8.96 7.98
C ALA A 146 -11.32 8.27 6.70
N GLY A 147 -12.57 7.83 6.63
CA GLY A 147 -13.15 7.28 5.42
C GLY A 147 -14.56 6.81 5.63
N GLU A 148 -15.27 6.68 4.51
CA GLU A 148 -16.59 6.06 4.42
C GLU A 148 -16.53 5.02 3.30
N ASN A 149 -16.67 3.76 3.67
CA ASN A 149 -16.57 2.62 2.76
C ASN A 149 -17.45 1.50 3.32
N GLY A 150 -18.68 1.46 2.89
CA GLY A 150 -19.64 0.45 3.29
C GLY A 150 -19.99 -0.52 2.17
N GLY A 151 -20.98 -1.33 2.43
CA GLY A 151 -21.57 -2.25 1.49
C GLY A 151 -20.61 -3.35 1.02
N ALA A 152 -20.83 -3.85 -0.17
CA ALA A 152 -20.08 -4.94 -0.78
C ALA A 152 -18.55 -4.78 -0.77
N TRP A 153 -18.04 -3.54 -0.67
CA TRP A 153 -16.60 -3.25 -0.67
C TRP A 153 -15.90 -3.50 0.67
N SER A 154 -16.63 -3.72 1.73
CA SER A 154 -16.10 -4.15 3.03
C SER A 154 -16.31 -5.63 3.31
N SER A 155 -17.06 -6.35 2.48
CA SER A 155 -17.36 -7.77 2.63
C SER A 155 -16.16 -8.67 2.35
N LYS A 156 -16.20 -9.88 2.86
CA LYS A 156 -15.10 -10.84 2.94
C LYS A 156 -15.38 -12.05 2.07
N PRO A 157 -14.32 -12.70 1.54
CA PRO A 157 -12.92 -12.29 1.45
C PRO A 157 -12.65 -11.40 0.24
N ALA A 158 -13.57 -11.33 -0.70
CA ALA A 158 -13.35 -10.78 -2.03
C ALA A 158 -13.65 -9.30 -2.16
N GLY A 159 -14.53 -8.76 -1.33
CA GLY A 159 -14.96 -7.38 -1.39
C GLY A 159 -14.00 -6.36 -0.78
N TYR A 160 -12.96 -6.79 -0.08
CA TYR A 160 -12.02 -5.83 0.54
C TYR A 160 -11.19 -5.10 -0.51
N HIS A 161 -11.59 -3.89 -0.83
CA HIS A 161 -10.79 -2.99 -1.65
C HIS A 161 -9.50 -2.56 -0.93
N ILE A 162 -8.40 -2.42 -1.67
CA ILE A 162 -7.06 -2.17 -1.13
C ILE A 162 -6.96 -0.96 -0.19
N ASP A 163 -7.69 0.10 -0.49
CA ASP A 163 -7.59 1.37 0.23
C ASP A 163 -8.84 1.71 1.06
N THR A 164 -9.75 0.78 1.27
CA THR A 164 -10.95 1.04 2.07
C THR A 164 -10.63 1.25 3.55
N LYS A 165 -11.33 2.16 4.16
CA LYS A 165 -11.37 2.39 5.60
C LYS A 165 -12.71 3.01 5.95
N ASP A 166 -13.47 2.36 6.79
CA ASP A 166 -14.67 2.93 7.38
C ASP A 166 -14.38 3.48 8.78
N THR A 167 -14.72 4.71 9.02
CA THR A 167 -14.62 5.39 10.31
C THR A 167 -15.87 6.24 10.58
N SER A 168 -16.92 6.06 9.79
CA SER A 168 -18.11 6.92 9.80
C SER A 168 -17.73 8.40 9.78
N ASP A 169 -16.84 8.77 8.84
CA ASP A 169 -16.29 10.12 8.65
C ASP A 169 -15.42 10.67 9.80
N ALA A 170 -15.25 9.94 10.89
CA ALA A 170 -14.46 10.39 12.01
C ALA A 170 -12.95 10.31 11.71
N LEU A 171 -12.23 11.39 11.97
CA LEU A 171 -10.77 11.42 11.90
C LEU A 171 -10.18 10.77 13.15
N ASN A 172 -9.55 9.62 13.00
CA ASN A 172 -9.01 8.83 14.09
C ASN A 172 -7.50 8.68 14.01
N VAL A 173 -6.83 8.49 15.16
CA VAL A 173 -5.44 8.04 15.21
C VAL A 173 -5.41 6.58 14.77
N ASP A 174 -4.97 6.36 13.53
CA ASP A 174 -4.88 5.03 12.94
C ASP A 174 -3.63 4.30 13.42
N LYS A 175 -2.49 5.02 13.51
CA LYS A 175 -1.20 4.48 13.91
C LYS A 175 -0.42 5.50 14.74
N ILE A 176 0.39 4.99 15.67
CA ILE A 176 1.39 5.79 16.38
C ILE A 176 2.50 4.89 16.91
N TRP A 177 3.75 5.18 16.52
CA TRP A 177 4.93 4.49 17.01
C TRP A 177 6.18 5.37 16.89
N TYR A 178 7.22 4.99 17.62
CA TYR A 178 8.52 5.63 17.58
C TYR A 178 9.58 4.66 17.06
N THR A 179 10.41 5.15 16.14
CA THR A 179 11.51 4.44 15.50
C THR A 179 12.80 5.16 15.81
N PHE A 180 13.87 4.44 16.15
CA PHE A 180 15.16 5.02 16.51
C PHE A 180 16.31 4.10 16.08
N PRO A 181 17.48 4.68 15.68
CA PRO A 181 18.66 3.90 15.35
C PRO A 181 19.37 3.38 16.61
N VAL A 182 19.97 2.20 16.48
CA VAL A 182 20.84 1.60 17.49
C VAL A 182 22.15 1.19 16.80
N GLY A 183 23.13 2.09 16.79
CA GLY A 183 24.32 1.96 15.95
C GLY A 183 23.98 2.13 14.46
N ASP A 184 24.80 1.58 13.58
CA ASP A 184 24.75 1.85 12.14
C ASP A 184 23.73 0.97 11.39
N ASN A 185 23.44 -0.23 11.89
CA ASN A 185 22.70 -1.26 11.17
C ASN A 185 21.41 -1.73 11.85
N ILE A 186 21.12 -1.24 13.06
CA ILE A 186 19.92 -1.68 13.79
C ILE A 186 18.95 -0.52 13.93
N THR A 187 17.68 -0.81 13.66
CA THR A 187 16.56 0.08 13.92
C THR A 187 15.65 -0.54 14.97
N GLY A 188 15.48 0.14 16.10
CA GLY A 188 14.50 -0.20 17.13
C GLY A 188 13.17 0.53 16.89
N PHE A 189 12.08 -0.06 17.32
CA PHE A 189 10.75 0.54 17.24
C PHE A 189 9.85 0.06 18.38
N PHE A 190 8.93 0.91 18.80
CA PHE A 190 7.87 0.58 19.75
C PHE A 190 6.71 1.55 19.64
N GLY A 191 5.52 1.15 20.05
CA GLY A 191 4.37 2.05 20.10
C GLY A 191 3.07 1.36 20.51
N PRO A 192 2.07 2.15 20.88
CA PRO A 192 0.77 1.63 21.30
C PRO A 192 -0.11 1.19 20.11
N ARG A 193 0.23 1.60 18.88
CA ARG A 193 -0.48 1.25 17.64
C ARG A 193 0.50 1.12 16.49
N ILE A 194 1.36 0.09 16.55
CA ILE A 194 2.30 -0.21 15.46
C ILE A 194 1.58 -0.92 14.31
N GLU A 195 2.18 -0.94 13.15
CA GLU A 195 1.80 -1.83 12.06
C GLU A 195 2.98 -2.77 11.79
N ASN A 196 2.87 -4.02 12.23
CA ASN A 196 3.98 -4.96 12.31
C ASN A 196 4.75 -5.13 10.99
N TYR A 197 4.08 -5.15 9.86
CA TYR A 197 4.74 -5.36 8.57
C TYR A 197 5.58 -4.16 8.09
N TYR A 198 5.45 -2.97 8.68
CA TYR A 198 6.38 -1.86 8.42
C TYR A 198 7.77 -2.11 9.02
N MET A 199 7.86 -3.04 9.94
CA MET A 199 9.08 -3.38 10.66
C MET A 199 9.89 -4.48 9.97
N TYR A 200 9.48 -4.91 8.78
CA TYR A 200 10.17 -5.90 7.96
C TYR A 200 10.86 -5.27 6.76
N VAL A 201 11.76 -6.02 6.15
CA VAL A 201 12.18 -5.77 4.78
C VAL A 201 11.00 -6.07 3.85
N THR A 202 10.79 -5.21 2.85
CA THR A 202 9.63 -5.31 1.94
C THR A 202 9.55 -6.69 1.28
N PRO A 203 8.52 -7.48 1.58
CA PRO A 203 8.45 -8.88 1.13
C PRO A 203 7.94 -9.03 -0.31
N SER A 204 7.31 -8.01 -0.86
CA SER A 204 6.72 -8.02 -2.19
C SER A 204 6.75 -6.63 -2.80
N ILE A 205 7.02 -6.58 -4.10
CA ILE A 205 6.97 -5.33 -4.90
C ILE A 205 5.65 -5.19 -5.67
N TYR A 206 4.82 -6.23 -5.72
CA TYR A 206 3.49 -6.15 -6.30
C TYR A 206 2.62 -5.17 -5.50
N LYS A 207 2.00 -4.24 -6.19
CA LYS A 207 1.07 -3.26 -5.61
C LYS A 207 -0.33 -3.56 -6.12
N PRO A 208 -1.23 -4.06 -5.28
CA PRO A 208 -2.59 -4.36 -5.68
C PRO A 208 -3.31 -3.18 -6.29
N GLY A 209 -4.08 -3.43 -7.35
CA GLY A 209 -4.93 -2.43 -8.00
C GLY A 209 -6.33 -2.36 -7.39
N ALA A 210 -6.81 -3.45 -6.83
CA ALA A 210 -8.15 -3.57 -6.28
C ALA A 210 -8.20 -4.25 -4.91
N LEU A 211 -7.72 -5.48 -4.77
CA LEU A 211 -8.00 -6.31 -3.61
C LEU A 211 -6.86 -6.38 -2.59
N LYS A 212 -7.18 -6.26 -1.31
CA LYS A 212 -6.21 -6.41 -0.20
C LYS A 212 -5.56 -7.78 -0.13
N ALA A 213 -6.22 -8.82 -0.63
CA ALA A 213 -5.70 -10.19 -0.66
C ALA A 213 -4.34 -10.33 -1.36
N PHE A 214 -4.00 -9.43 -2.28
CA PHE A 214 -2.72 -9.41 -2.98
C PHE A 214 -1.61 -8.61 -2.30
N LYS A 215 -1.91 -7.97 -1.16
CA LYS A 215 -0.95 -7.14 -0.44
C LYS A 215 0.13 -8.01 0.21
N LEU A 216 1.39 -7.54 0.21
CA LEU A 216 2.52 -8.18 0.88
C LEU A 216 2.79 -9.63 0.45
N GLY A 217 2.41 -10.00 -0.79
CA GLY A 217 2.57 -11.35 -1.29
C GLY A 217 1.60 -12.36 -0.68
N GLY A 218 0.36 -11.92 -0.35
CA GLY A 218 -0.69 -12.75 0.23
C GLY A 218 -0.99 -12.44 1.70
N ASN A 219 -0.04 -11.91 2.48
CA ASN A 219 -0.20 -11.35 3.82
C ASN A 219 -0.76 -12.27 4.93
N SER A 220 -0.88 -13.58 4.72
CA SER A 220 -1.51 -14.47 5.70
C SER A 220 -0.76 -14.53 7.03
N ASN A 221 0.53 -14.82 7.01
CA ASN A 221 1.36 -14.90 8.21
C ASN A 221 2.03 -13.58 8.58
N PHE A 222 2.20 -12.65 7.67
CA PHE A 222 2.62 -11.29 7.99
C PHE A 222 1.61 -10.55 8.86
N GLY A 223 0.33 -10.82 8.69
CA GLY A 223 -0.78 -10.26 9.45
C GLY A 223 -0.73 -8.74 9.55
N ALA A 224 -1.78 -8.06 9.16
CA ALA A 224 -1.90 -6.64 9.47
C ALA A 224 -2.38 -6.47 10.89
N SER A 225 -1.53 -5.98 11.77
CA SER A 225 -1.91 -5.59 13.12
C SER A 225 -1.67 -4.11 13.33
N THR A 226 -2.61 -3.46 14.01
CA THR A 226 -2.49 -2.06 14.44
C THR A 226 -2.66 -2.01 15.95
N ASP A 227 -1.74 -2.65 16.66
CA ASP A 227 -1.84 -2.91 18.09
C ASP A 227 -0.54 -2.49 18.79
N THR A 228 -0.52 -2.59 20.12
CA THR A 228 0.67 -2.31 20.90
C THR A 228 1.78 -3.28 20.55
N GLY A 229 3.00 -2.77 20.35
CA GLY A 229 4.11 -3.65 19.97
C GLY A 229 5.48 -2.98 20.00
N PHE A 230 6.49 -3.80 19.80
CA PHE A 230 7.88 -3.39 19.74
C PHE A 230 8.73 -4.42 18.97
N GLY A 231 9.94 -4.03 18.63
CA GLY A 231 10.90 -4.93 18.00
C GLY A 231 12.12 -4.20 17.46
N PHE A 232 12.86 -4.89 16.61
CA PHE A 232 14.01 -4.34 15.94
C PHE A 232 14.24 -4.97 14.57
N LYS A 233 14.96 -4.26 13.73
CA LYS A 233 15.42 -4.70 12.43
C LYS A 233 16.92 -4.45 12.31
N TYR A 234 17.67 -5.46 11.88
CA TYR A 234 19.07 -5.38 11.49
C TYR A 234 19.16 -5.50 9.96
N GLU A 235 19.87 -4.60 9.32
CA GLU A 235 20.13 -4.59 7.89
C GLU A 235 21.64 -4.45 7.64
N ALA A 236 22.23 -5.46 7.00
CA ALA A 236 23.65 -5.47 6.66
C ALA A 236 23.89 -4.90 5.26
N ASP A 237 25.06 -4.31 5.02
CA ASP A 237 25.45 -3.70 3.74
C ASP A 237 25.46 -4.70 2.56
N ASN A 238 25.57 -5.99 2.83
CA ASN A 238 25.56 -7.03 1.82
C ASN A 238 24.16 -7.50 1.40
N GLY A 239 23.10 -6.86 1.92
CA GLY A 239 21.70 -7.15 1.61
C GLY A 239 21.04 -8.17 2.52
N PHE A 240 21.76 -8.71 3.50
CA PHE A 240 21.19 -9.59 4.51
C PHE A 240 20.45 -8.79 5.58
N ALA A 241 19.26 -9.26 6.00
CA ALA A 241 18.49 -8.61 7.05
C ALA A 241 17.83 -9.62 7.99
N LEU A 242 17.67 -9.20 9.24
CA LEU A 242 16.93 -9.90 10.28
C LEU A 242 15.99 -8.91 10.96
N ALA A 243 14.70 -9.19 10.98
CA ALA A 243 13.73 -8.38 11.68
C ALA A 243 12.91 -9.26 12.63
N THR A 244 12.60 -8.74 13.80
CA THR A 244 11.71 -9.41 14.75
C THR A 244 10.84 -8.40 15.47
N ASN A 245 9.58 -8.75 15.69
CA ASN A 245 8.65 -7.92 16.44
C ASN A 245 7.59 -8.75 17.16
N VAL A 246 7.03 -8.13 18.19
CA VAL A 246 5.89 -8.61 18.95
C VAL A 246 4.77 -7.58 18.85
N VAL A 247 3.57 -8.03 18.60
CA VAL A 247 2.35 -7.24 18.67
C VAL A 247 1.34 -7.93 19.58
N ASP A 248 0.58 -7.14 20.33
CA ASP A 248 -0.39 -7.64 21.29
C ASP A 248 -1.66 -6.77 21.27
N LYS A 249 -2.79 -7.37 20.87
CA LYS A 249 -4.09 -6.68 20.85
C LYS A 249 -4.59 -6.36 22.25
N SER A 250 -4.15 -7.11 23.24
CA SER A 250 -4.52 -6.96 24.65
C SER A 250 -3.51 -6.12 25.44
N GLY A 251 -2.41 -5.68 24.80
CA GLY A 251 -1.28 -5.03 25.46
C GLY A 251 -1.63 -3.77 26.25
N ASN A 252 -2.71 -3.08 25.87
CA ASN A 252 -3.20 -1.89 26.56
C ASN A 252 -4.29 -2.18 27.62
N SER A 253 -4.73 -3.42 27.77
CA SER A 253 -5.80 -3.81 28.70
C SER A 253 -5.37 -4.95 29.63
N THR A 254 -5.11 -6.14 29.10
CA THR A 254 -4.68 -7.32 29.85
C THR A 254 -3.17 -7.31 30.11
N GLY A 255 -2.39 -6.71 29.21
CA GLY A 255 -0.94 -6.65 29.26
C GLY A 255 -0.26 -7.67 28.37
N PHE A 256 1.03 -7.46 28.10
CA PHE A 256 1.85 -8.34 27.27
C PHE A 256 2.12 -9.70 27.93
N PHE A 257 2.21 -10.76 27.11
CA PHE A 257 2.64 -12.09 27.51
C PHE A 257 1.78 -12.75 28.60
N GLN A 258 0.51 -12.40 28.66
CA GLN A 258 -0.44 -13.08 29.52
C GLN A 258 -1.01 -14.31 28.80
N THR A 259 -1.48 -15.29 29.57
CA THR A 259 -2.00 -16.60 29.03
C THR A 259 -3.20 -16.44 28.11
N ASP A 260 -3.94 -15.35 28.28
CA ASP A 260 -5.15 -14.98 27.54
C ASP A 260 -4.96 -13.75 26.62
N SER A 261 -3.70 -13.33 26.41
CA SER A 261 -3.44 -12.22 25.50
C SER A 261 -3.50 -12.67 24.03
N ILE A 262 -4.05 -11.80 23.18
CA ILE A 262 -4.07 -12.02 21.73
C ILE A 262 -2.78 -11.41 21.18
N SER A 263 -1.75 -12.23 21.04
CA SER A 263 -0.41 -11.77 20.69
C SER A 263 0.19 -12.53 19.52
N LYS A 264 1.20 -11.93 18.91
CA LYS A 264 1.91 -12.51 17.78
C LYS A 264 3.36 -12.08 17.79
N TRP A 265 4.24 -13.06 17.67
CA TRP A 265 5.67 -12.84 17.50
C TRP A 265 6.10 -13.29 16.11
N ASP A 266 6.61 -12.37 15.32
CA ASP A 266 7.10 -12.65 13.99
C ASP A 266 8.61 -12.40 13.90
N THR A 267 9.32 -13.26 13.17
CA THR A 267 10.75 -13.10 12.85
C THR A 267 10.98 -13.35 11.37
N GLN A 268 11.52 -12.36 10.68
CA GLN A 268 11.89 -12.43 9.27
C GLN A 268 13.40 -12.51 9.09
N ILE A 269 13.84 -13.43 8.25
CA ILE A 269 15.18 -13.45 7.67
C ILE A 269 15.03 -13.11 6.20
N ALA A 270 15.81 -12.16 5.69
CA ALA A 270 15.71 -11.69 4.32
C ALA A 270 17.08 -11.49 3.68
N TYR A 271 17.09 -11.62 2.36
CA TYR A 271 18.22 -11.26 1.51
C TYR A 271 17.71 -10.47 0.31
N THR A 272 18.18 -9.23 0.17
CA THR A 272 17.75 -8.31 -0.88
C THR A 272 18.94 -7.81 -1.65
N GLN A 273 18.83 -7.83 -2.97
CA GLN A 273 19.74 -7.23 -3.91
C GLN A 273 18.97 -6.31 -4.86
N ASP A 274 19.65 -5.57 -5.70
CA ASP A 274 19.05 -4.57 -6.61
C ASP A 274 17.84 -5.10 -7.39
N ARG A 275 17.86 -6.38 -7.75
CA ARG A 275 16.87 -6.98 -8.66
C ARG A 275 16.11 -8.17 -8.09
N TYR A 276 16.43 -8.64 -6.92
CA TYR A 276 15.75 -9.78 -6.32
C TYR A 276 15.75 -9.74 -4.80
N HIS A 277 14.77 -10.40 -4.25
CA HIS A 277 14.56 -10.57 -2.83
C HIS A 277 14.10 -11.99 -2.54
N LEU A 278 14.53 -12.50 -1.42
CA LEU A 278 14.04 -13.72 -0.82
C LEU A 278 13.91 -13.51 0.69
N SER A 279 12.78 -13.88 1.25
CA SER A 279 12.59 -13.86 2.70
C SER A 279 11.77 -15.02 3.20
N LEU A 280 12.04 -15.39 4.44
CA LEU A 280 11.28 -16.34 5.23
C LEU A 280 10.88 -15.65 6.52
N THR A 281 9.58 -15.66 6.83
CA THR A 281 9.05 -15.16 8.10
C THR A 281 8.45 -16.33 8.87
N TYR A 282 8.92 -16.54 10.10
CA TYR A 282 8.31 -17.43 11.07
C TYR A 282 7.40 -16.62 11.98
N SER A 283 6.22 -17.13 12.25
CA SER A 283 5.20 -16.52 13.10
C SER A 283 4.78 -17.48 14.18
N ASP A 284 4.71 -17.01 15.41
CA ASP A 284 4.18 -17.67 16.59
C ASP A 284 3.07 -16.79 17.15
N ALA A 285 1.86 -17.27 17.18
CA ALA A 285 0.68 -16.49 17.48
C ALA A 285 -0.20 -17.18 18.53
N GLN A 286 -0.60 -16.43 19.54
CA GLN A 286 -1.48 -16.85 20.60
C GLN A 286 -2.87 -16.23 20.38
N LEU A 287 -3.90 -17.06 20.29
CA LEU A 287 -5.31 -16.67 20.13
C LEU A 287 -5.56 -15.70 18.95
N TRP A 288 -4.74 -15.80 17.89
CA TRP A 288 -4.74 -14.85 16.77
C TRP A 288 -5.46 -15.39 15.54
N GLU A 289 -6.56 -14.79 15.17
CA GLU A 289 -7.26 -15.10 13.93
C GLU A 289 -6.55 -14.57 12.69
N SER A 290 -6.63 -15.30 11.59
CA SER A 290 -6.18 -14.82 10.27
C SER A 290 -7.03 -13.66 9.77
N GLN A 291 -6.43 -12.81 8.91
CA GLN A 291 -7.15 -11.70 8.30
C GLN A 291 -8.21 -12.21 7.32
N SER A 292 -9.44 -11.74 7.46
CA SER A 292 -10.57 -12.21 6.65
C SER A 292 -10.46 -11.90 5.16
N TYR A 293 -9.70 -10.88 4.76
CA TYR A 293 -9.51 -10.56 3.34
C TYR A 293 -8.43 -11.40 2.63
N ASN A 294 -7.70 -12.23 3.36
CA ASN A 294 -6.72 -13.16 2.81
C ASN A 294 -6.90 -14.58 3.34
N ALA A 295 -8.08 -14.94 3.80
CA ALA A 295 -8.44 -16.25 4.29
C ALA A 295 -9.87 -16.60 3.89
N THR A 296 -10.12 -17.88 3.59
CA THR A 296 -11.46 -18.43 3.48
C THR A 296 -12.11 -18.51 4.87
N LYS A 297 -13.37 -18.89 4.94
CA LYS A 297 -14.08 -19.02 6.22
C LYS A 297 -13.43 -20.06 7.13
N LEU A 298 -13.15 -21.27 6.64
CA LEU A 298 -12.43 -22.30 7.40
C LEU A 298 -10.96 -21.92 7.62
N GLY A 299 -10.28 -21.34 6.63
CA GLY A 299 -8.90 -20.93 6.77
C GLY A 299 -8.68 -19.78 7.76
N LYS A 300 -9.73 -18.99 8.06
CA LYS A 300 -9.69 -17.96 9.09
C LYS A 300 -9.66 -18.54 10.51
N THR A 301 -10.38 -19.57 10.76
CA THR A 301 -10.58 -20.34 12.00
C THR A 301 -10.88 -19.52 13.28
N VAL A 302 -11.31 -20.25 14.30
CA VAL A 302 -11.49 -19.75 15.65
C VAL A 302 -10.14 -19.30 16.22
N ALA A 303 -10.13 -18.23 17.02
CA ALA A 303 -8.96 -17.78 17.74
C ALA A 303 -8.32 -18.90 18.56
N THR A 304 -7.13 -19.33 18.16
CA THR A 304 -6.34 -20.37 18.81
C THR A 304 -4.86 -20.08 18.62
N ASP A 305 -4.01 -20.83 19.33
CA ASP A 305 -2.57 -20.74 19.16
C ASP A 305 -2.18 -21.33 17.80
N SER A 306 -1.21 -20.72 17.15
CA SER A 306 -0.80 -21.15 15.83
C SER A 306 0.63 -20.76 15.52
N THR A 307 1.28 -21.60 14.71
CA THR A 307 2.57 -21.29 14.10
C THR A 307 2.42 -21.14 12.59
N GLY A 308 3.28 -20.33 11.98
CA GLY A 308 3.22 -20.11 10.55
C GLY A 308 4.56 -19.83 9.92
N VAL A 309 4.67 -20.16 8.64
CA VAL A 309 5.84 -19.82 7.81
C VAL A 309 5.35 -19.12 6.56
N ALA A 310 5.95 -17.97 6.26
CA ALA A 310 5.72 -17.23 5.04
C ALA A 310 6.99 -17.14 4.21
N LEU A 311 6.95 -17.65 2.98
CA LEU A 311 7.99 -17.47 1.98
C LEU A 311 7.61 -16.36 1.04
N ARG A 312 8.55 -15.44 0.75
CA ARG A 312 8.35 -14.34 -0.20
C ARG A 312 9.57 -14.22 -1.09
N ALA A 313 9.31 -14.00 -2.35
CA ALA A 313 10.37 -13.65 -3.30
C ALA A 313 9.85 -12.67 -4.34
N TYR A 314 10.75 -11.82 -4.83
CA TYR A 314 10.49 -11.05 -6.03
C TYR A 314 11.73 -10.93 -6.91
N TRP A 315 11.47 -10.68 -8.18
CA TRP A 315 12.49 -10.43 -9.18
C TRP A 315 12.05 -9.28 -10.09
N MET A 316 13.03 -8.45 -10.48
CA MET A 316 12.82 -7.32 -11.39
C MET A 316 13.72 -7.46 -12.63
N PRO A 317 13.22 -7.15 -13.84
CA PRO A 317 14.07 -7.04 -15.03
C PRO A 317 15.05 -5.88 -14.88
N GLU A 318 16.11 -5.87 -15.71
CA GLU A 318 17.10 -4.80 -15.72
C GLU A 318 16.55 -3.49 -16.26
N GLU A 319 15.65 -3.59 -17.23
CA GLU A 319 15.02 -2.46 -17.90
C GLU A 319 13.49 -2.53 -17.74
N SER A 320 12.86 -1.39 -17.43
CA SER A 320 11.40 -1.20 -17.54
C SER A 320 10.99 -0.97 -19.01
N GLY A 321 9.67 -0.93 -19.29
CA GLY A 321 9.17 -0.73 -20.65
C GLY A 321 9.34 -1.91 -21.58
N THR A 322 9.66 -3.10 -21.05
CA THR A 322 9.82 -4.35 -21.80
C THR A 322 8.63 -5.29 -21.58
N ALA A 323 8.49 -6.30 -22.44
CA ALA A 323 7.47 -7.34 -22.26
C ALA A 323 7.70 -8.25 -21.03
N VAL A 324 8.86 -8.13 -20.37
CA VAL A 324 9.23 -8.92 -19.19
C VAL A 324 8.73 -8.23 -17.94
N PRO A 325 7.82 -8.85 -17.15
CA PRO A 325 7.29 -8.25 -15.95
C PRO A 325 8.25 -8.35 -14.76
N GLU A 326 8.05 -7.49 -13.77
CA GLU A 326 8.44 -7.78 -12.39
C GLU A 326 7.57 -8.93 -11.88
N ILE A 327 8.14 -9.82 -11.09
CA ILE A 327 7.45 -11.00 -10.54
C ILE A 327 7.53 -10.95 -9.03
N SER A 328 6.41 -11.10 -8.36
CA SER A 328 6.33 -11.29 -6.90
C SER A 328 5.58 -12.59 -6.61
N VAL A 329 6.11 -13.38 -5.69
CA VAL A 329 5.49 -14.63 -5.26
C VAL A 329 5.44 -14.72 -3.75
N GLY A 330 4.40 -15.35 -3.23
CA GLY A 330 4.23 -15.66 -1.83
C GLY A 330 3.63 -17.04 -1.62
N TYR A 331 4.05 -17.70 -0.55
CA TYR A 331 3.48 -18.96 -0.08
C TYR A 331 3.49 -18.98 1.43
N ASP A 332 2.36 -19.33 2.03
CA ASP A 332 2.17 -19.41 3.47
C ASP A 332 1.66 -20.77 3.88
N VAL A 333 2.19 -21.28 4.99
CA VAL A 333 1.63 -22.44 5.71
C VAL A 333 1.36 -22.01 7.13
N LYS A 334 0.21 -22.40 7.67
CA LYS A 334 -0.19 -22.12 9.04
C LYS A 334 -0.68 -23.40 9.70
N ASN A 335 -0.13 -23.70 10.89
CA ASN A 335 -0.54 -24.80 11.73
C ASN A 335 -1.24 -24.26 12.96
N PHE A 336 -2.40 -24.81 13.30
CA PHE A 336 -3.18 -24.43 14.47
C PHE A 336 -2.94 -25.44 15.57
N GLU A 337 -2.69 -24.96 16.78
CA GLU A 337 -2.30 -25.77 17.92
C GLU A 337 -3.51 -26.01 18.85
N ASP A 338 -3.46 -27.11 19.60
CA ASP A 338 -4.48 -27.46 20.59
C ASP A 338 -5.92 -27.57 20.06
N VAL A 339 -6.05 -27.83 18.75
CA VAL A 339 -7.35 -28.03 18.10
C VAL A 339 -7.79 -29.48 18.17
N SER A 340 -9.10 -29.70 18.22
CA SER A 340 -9.70 -31.06 18.27
C SER A 340 -11.05 -31.06 17.58
N GLY A 341 -11.53 -32.28 17.19
CA GLY A 341 -12.78 -32.41 16.44
C GLY A 341 -12.68 -31.83 15.03
N ALA A 342 -13.78 -31.38 14.48
CA ALA A 342 -13.87 -30.81 13.14
C ALA A 342 -13.38 -29.35 13.10
N ASN A 343 -12.19 -29.08 13.67
CA ASN A 343 -11.49 -27.82 13.55
C ASN A 343 -10.29 -27.95 12.62
N VAL A 344 -9.92 -26.87 11.98
CA VAL A 344 -8.76 -26.80 11.08
C VAL A 344 -7.48 -26.93 11.89
N ASP A 345 -6.57 -27.82 11.49
CA ASP A 345 -5.24 -27.96 12.07
C ASP A 345 -4.14 -27.45 11.12
N GLU A 346 -4.38 -27.41 9.81
CA GLU A 346 -3.44 -26.87 8.84
C GLU A 346 -4.16 -26.09 7.73
N ALA A 347 -3.54 -24.98 7.31
CA ALA A 347 -4.02 -24.15 6.22
C ALA A 347 -2.85 -23.62 5.39
N ASP A 348 -3.07 -23.41 4.09
CA ASP A 348 -2.08 -22.80 3.20
C ASP A 348 -2.65 -21.71 2.30
N SER A 349 -1.76 -20.92 1.71
CA SER A 349 -2.11 -19.92 0.69
C SER A 349 -0.94 -19.67 -0.25
N TYR A 350 -1.23 -19.17 -1.45
CA TYR A 350 -0.21 -18.69 -2.36
C TYR A 350 -0.65 -17.43 -3.09
N MET A 351 0.33 -16.67 -3.60
CA MET A 351 0.10 -15.48 -4.42
C MET A 351 1.18 -15.40 -5.50
N VAL A 352 0.75 -15.00 -6.71
CA VAL A 352 1.65 -14.63 -7.81
C VAL A 352 1.18 -13.30 -8.39
N GLY A 353 2.08 -12.31 -8.44
CA GLY A 353 1.84 -11.00 -9.01
C GLY A 353 2.86 -10.65 -10.09
N LEU A 354 2.37 -10.12 -11.19
CA LEU A 354 3.15 -9.65 -12.34
C LEU A 354 2.91 -8.16 -12.52
N THR A 355 3.96 -7.38 -12.67
CA THR A 355 3.86 -5.93 -12.92
C THR A 355 4.74 -5.53 -14.09
N TRP A 356 4.16 -4.88 -15.10
CA TRP A 356 4.88 -4.22 -16.16
C TRP A 356 4.89 -2.71 -15.88
N LYS A 357 6.05 -2.10 -15.89
CA LYS A 357 6.23 -0.65 -15.71
C LYS A 357 6.58 0.01 -17.03
N ASP A 358 6.19 1.29 -17.17
CA ASP A 358 6.56 2.16 -18.31
C ASP A 358 6.14 1.59 -19.68
N MET A 359 4.97 0.93 -19.74
CA MET A 359 4.53 0.24 -20.95
C MET A 359 3.85 1.16 -21.96
N ILE A 360 3.04 2.10 -21.52
CA ILE A 360 2.24 3.00 -22.36
C ILE A 360 2.74 4.43 -22.19
N GLN A 361 3.01 4.82 -20.94
CA GLN A 361 3.57 6.13 -20.60
C GLN A 361 4.55 6.01 -19.42
N PRO A 362 5.45 7.00 -19.23
CA PRO A 362 6.35 6.99 -18.07
C PRO A 362 5.62 6.86 -16.75
N ASP A 363 6.17 6.08 -15.82
CA ASP A 363 5.66 5.82 -14.47
C ASP A 363 4.31 5.09 -14.41
N ASP A 364 3.82 4.55 -15.51
CA ASP A 364 2.62 3.71 -15.49
C ASP A 364 2.91 2.28 -15.02
N ARG A 365 1.85 1.53 -14.75
CA ARG A 365 1.91 0.11 -14.39
C ARG A 365 0.71 -0.63 -14.95
N VAL A 366 0.99 -1.79 -15.53
CA VAL A 366 -0.01 -2.84 -15.77
C VAL A 366 0.26 -3.93 -14.75
N GLY A 367 -0.75 -4.32 -13.98
CA GLY A 367 -0.63 -5.40 -13.00
C GLY A 367 -1.60 -6.53 -13.31
N LEU A 368 -1.15 -7.74 -13.05
CA LEU A 368 -1.95 -8.97 -13.08
C LEU A 368 -1.54 -9.82 -11.88
N ALA A 369 -2.50 -10.29 -11.10
CA ALA A 369 -2.22 -11.17 -9.98
C ALA A 369 -3.27 -12.26 -9.82
N ILE A 370 -2.83 -13.37 -9.22
CA ILE A 370 -3.66 -14.48 -8.79
C ILE A 370 -3.28 -14.87 -7.36
N THR A 371 -4.26 -15.32 -6.59
CA THR A 371 -4.04 -15.85 -5.23
C THR A 371 -5.07 -16.89 -4.89
N GLN A 372 -4.64 -17.90 -4.13
CA GLN A 372 -5.51 -18.68 -3.28
C GLN A 372 -5.46 -18.06 -1.89
N PRO A 373 -6.58 -17.55 -1.35
CA PRO A 373 -6.65 -17.15 0.05
C PRO A 373 -6.27 -18.31 0.99
N LEU A 374 -5.90 -18.00 2.22
CA LEU A 374 -5.59 -19.03 3.21
C LEU A 374 -6.81 -19.94 3.39
N LYS A 375 -6.68 -21.22 3.01
CA LYS A 375 -7.73 -22.24 3.09
C LYS A 375 -7.27 -23.41 3.94
N ALA A 376 -8.21 -24.10 4.56
CA ALA A 376 -7.96 -25.33 5.30
C ALA A 376 -7.45 -26.45 4.38
N THR A 377 -6.36 -27.10 4.77
CA THR A 377 -5.79 -28.26 4.09
C THR A 377 -6.02 -29.54 4.87
N SER A 378 -6.17 -29.46 6.20
CA SER A 378 -6.56 -30.60 7.03
C SER A 378 -7.39 -30.18 8.25
N MET A 379 -8.10 -31.18 8.80
CA MET A 379 -8.93 -31.05 10.00
C MET A 379 -8.38 -31.94 11.09
N ALA A 380 -8.41 -31.52 12.35
CA ALA A 380 -7.82 -32.23 13.49
C ALA A 380 -8.38 -33.63 13.74
N ASP A 381 -9.62 -33.95 13.33
CA ASP A 381 -10.23 -35.25 13.42
C ASP A 381 -10.09 -36.09 12.13
N GLY A 382 -9.41 -35.56 11.12
CA GLY A 382 -9.24 -36.19 9.82
C GLY A 382 -10.49 -36.18 8.93
N SER A 383 -11.49 -35.40 9.27
CA SER A 383 -12.65 -35.18 8.40
C SER A 383 -12.27 -34.34 7.15
N ALA A 384 -13.15 -34.35 6.15
CA ALA A 384 -12.97 -33.52 4.96
C ALA A 384 -13.10 -32.03 5.33
N THR A 385 -12.33 -31.18 4.68
CA THR A 385 -12.36 -29.74 4.91
C THR A 385 -13.65 -29.07 4.44
N ASN A 386 -14.42 -29.71 3.57
CA ASN A 386 -15.62 -29.20 2.91
C ASN A 386 -15.44 -27.84 2.17
N GLU A 387 -14.21 -27.36 2.07
CA GLU A 387 -13.89 -26.21 1.26
C GLU A 387 -13.69 -26.59 -0.20
N VAL A 388 -14.16 -25.77 -1.09
CA VAL A 388 -13.84 -25.79 -2.51
C VAL A 388 -12.48 -25.10 -2.74
N ASP A 389 -12.01 -24.99 -3.97
CA ASP A 389 -10.72 -24.39 -4.30
C ASP A 389 -10.82 -22.88 -4.53
N PRO A 390 -10.71 -22.02 -3.50
CA PRO A 390 -10.89 -20.58 -3.63
C PRO A 390 -9.78 -19.96 -4.47
N PHE A 391 -10.18 -19.11 -5.39
CA PHE A 391 -9.28 -18.45 -6.31
C PHE A 391 -9.69 -17.01 -6.52
N LEU A 392 -8.75 -16.08 -6.38
CA LEU A 392 -8.93 -14.66 -6.68
C LEU A 392 -7.94 -14.21 -7.75
N TRP A 393 -8.36 -13.28 -8.57
CA TRP A 393 -7.50 -12.63 -9.54
C TRP A 393 -7.83 -11.15 -9.68
N GLU A 394 -6.84 -10.35 -10.09
CA GLU A 394 -7.04 -8.95 -10.48
C GLU A 394 -6.18 -8.57 -11.68
N ALA A 395 -6.66 -7.61 -12.45
CA ALA A 395 -5.90 -6.93 -13.48
C ALA A 395 -6.17 -5.43 -13.41
N TYR A 396 -5.11 -4.61 -13.53
CA TYR A 396 -5.25 -3.16 -13.47
C TYR A 396 -4.28 -2.43 -14.38
N TYR A 397 -4.63 -1.19 -14.70
CA TYR A 397 -3.74 -0.21 -15.30
C TYR A 397 -3.68 1.03 -14.40
N SER A 398 -2.50 1.37 -13.89
CA SER A 398 -2.29 2.54 -13.04
C SER A 398 -1.41 3.56 -13.74
N PHE A 399 -1.88 4.79 -13.86
CA PHE A 399 -1.14 5.84 -14.53
C PHE A 399 -1.19 7.16 -13.74
N LYS A 400 -0.13 7.94 -13.85
CA LYS A 400 -0.05 9.29 -13.31
C LYS A 400 -0.68 10.29 -14.29
N GLN A 401 -1.66 11.04 -13.82
CA GLN A 401 -2.14 12.22 -14.51
C GLN A 401 -1.15 13.39 -14.34
N ASN A 402 -0.53 13.47 -13.16
CA ASN A 402 0.58 14.33 -12.78
C ASN A 402 1.25 13.76 -11.52
N ASP A 403 2.23 14.47 -10.95
CA ASP A 403 2.99 14.00 -9.77
C ASP A 403 2.11 13.76 -8.53
N SER A 404 1.00 14.47 -8.41
CA SER A 404 0.07 14.38 -7.27
C SER A 404 -1.15 13.51 -7.52
N ILE A 405 -1.47 13.16 -8.77
CA ILE A 405 -2.71 12.43 -9.12
C ILE A 405 -2.39 11.14 -9.85
N THR A 406 -2.83 10.03 -9.30
CA THR A 406 -2.74 8.69 -9.92
C THR A 406 -4.15 8.12 -10.08
N ILE A 407 -4.45 7.56 -11.26
CA ILE A 407 -5.73 6.94 -11.58
C ILE A 407 -5.48 5.46 -11.89
N THR A 408 -6.29 4.58 -11.31
CA THR A 408 -6.14 3.12 -11.44
C THR A 408 -7.50 2.48 -11.71
N PRO A 409 -7.89 2.28 -12.97
CA PRO A 409 -8.94 1.33 -13.32
C PRO A 409 -8.45 -0.10 -13.07
N ALA A 410 -9.29 -0.92 -12.47
CA ALA A 410 -9.04 -2.32 -12.17
C ALA A 410 -10.28 -3.18 -12.37
N ILE A 411 -10.07 -4.42 -12.76
CA ILE A 411 -11.06 -5.49 -12.76
C ILE A 411 -10.54 -6.63 -11.92
N PHE A 412 -11.43 -7.34 -11.27
CA PHE A 412 -11.08 -8.46 -10.42
C PHE A 412 -12.22 -9.48 -10.39
N GLY A 413 -11.92 -10.67 -9.94
CA GLY A 413 -12.90 -11.71 -9.77
C GLY A 413 -12.35 -12.86 -8.94
N GLY A 414 -13.20 -13.81 -8.68
CA GLY A 414 -12.86 -15.04 -7.97
C GLY A 414 -13.88 -16.11 -8.18
N SER A 415 -13.45 -17.34 -7.94
CA SER A 415 -14.33 -18.50 -7.87
C SER A 415 -14.19 -19.17 -6.51
N ASP A 416 -15.25 -19.80 -6.05
CA ASP A 416 -15.28 -20.49 -4.76
C ASP A 416 -14.80 -19.63 -3.59
N VAL A 417 -15.19 -18.37 -3.58
CA VAL A 417 -14.55 -17.31 -2.76
C VAL A 417 -14.91 -17.43 -1.28
N TYR A 418 -15.99 -18.11 -1.02
CA TYR A 418 -16.46 -18.45 0.31
C TYR A 418 -16.88 -19.92 0.31
N GLU A 419 -17.43 -20.50 1.29
CA GLU A 419 -17.79 -21.91 1.34
C GLU A 419 -18.91 -22.35 0.38
N SER A 420 -19.57 -21.40 -0.26
CA SER A 420 -20.75 -21.64 -1.11
C SER A 420 -20.42 -22.03 -2.55
N GLY A 421 -19.19 -21.90 -2.99
CA GLY A 421 -18.82 -22.09 -4.39
C GLY A 421 -19.24 -20.95 -5.31
N ASP A 422 -19.46 -19.75 -4.75
CA ASP A 422 -19.93 -18.59 -5.49
C ASP A 422 -18.79 -17.85 -6.20
N ASP A 423 -19.10 -17.40 -7.39
CA ASP A 423 -18.20 -16.63 -8.23
C ASP A 423 -18.49 -15.13 -8.04
N ILE A 424 -17.45 -14.34 -7.97
CA ILE A 424 -17.57 -12.88 -7.96
C ILE A 424 -16.90 -12.26 -9.17
N PHE A 425 -17.39 -11.11 -9.58
CA PHE A 425 -16.74 -10.24 -10.56
C PHE A 425 -16.94 -8.78 -10.20
N GLY A 426 -15.89 -7.99 -10.24
CA GLY A 426 -15.96 -6.57 -9.94
C GLY A 426 -15.07 -5.73 -10.82
N ALA A 427 -15.35 -4.43 -10.81
CA ALA A 427 -14.51 -3.43 -11.41
C ALA A 427 -14.56 -2.15 -10.59
N VAL A 428 -13.42 -1.47 -10.51
CA VAL A 428 -13.25 -0.26 -9.72
C VAL A 428 -12.32 0.72 -10.43
N VAL A 429 -12.60 1.99 -10.27
CA VAL A 429 -11.65 3.06 -10.62
C VAL A 429 -11.28 3.78 -9.34
N THR A 430 -10.00 3.77 -9.02
CA THR A 430 -9.43 4.47 -7.86
C THR A 430 -8.66 5.69 -8.32
N THR A 431 -8.88 6.83 -7.69
CA THR A 431 -8.10 8.07 -7.90
C THR A 431 -7.42 8.47 -6.59
N VAL A 432 -6.11 8.58 -6.62
CA VAL A 432 -5.28 8.95 -5.48
C VAL A 432 -4.75 10.37 -5.68
N PHE A 433 -5.02 11.25 -4.73
CA PHE A 433 -4.48 12.59 -4.64
C PHE A 433 -3.44 12.62 -3.52
N LYS A 434 -2.19 12.93 -3.85
CA LYS A 434 -1.08 13.06 -2.88
C LYS A 434 -0.77 14.53 -2.62
N PHE A 435 -0.44 14.85 -1.38
CA PHE A 435 -0.05 16.20 -0.94
C PHE A 435 1.00 16.14 0.16
#